data_b47d4a1c1dcedfce7f993a42216fa550
#
_entry.id   b47d4a1c1dcedfce7f993a42216fa550
#
_cell.length_a   1.000
_cell.length_b   1.000
_cell.length_c   1.000
_cell.angle_alpha   90.00
_cell.angle_beta   90.00
_cell.angle_gamma   90.00
#
_symmetry.space_group_name_H-M   'P 1'
#
loop_
_entity.id
_entity.type
_entity.pdbx_description
1 polymer ?
#
loop_
_entity_poly.entity_id
_entity_poly.type
_entity_poly.pdbx_seq_one_letter_code
_entity_poly.pdbx_strand_id
1 'polypeptide(L)'
;MMRDYETIEVDTALDIVMQSVTPLAPQTVSTFAALDLVLAEDVFAKEDLPPFPCSSKDGFAVIANDTSNPRRLIGEQTAGYIADLRVELGTCARITTGAPLPPGADGVVRVEHTDNG
;
A
#
# COMPACT_ATOMS: atom_id res chain seq x y z
N MET A 1 32.18 33.18 41.83
CA MET A 1 30.80 33.57 42.11
C MET A 1 29.90 32.54 41.38
N MET A 2 29.42 31.50 42.09
CA MET A 2 28.47 30.54 41.54
C MET A 2 27.15 31.28 41.28
N ARG A 3 26.63 31.23 40.08
CA ARG A 3 25.26 31.68 39.83
C ARG A 3 24.31 30.64 40.40
N ASP A 4 23.48 31.04 41.36
CA ASP A 4 22.34 30.22 41.78
C ASP A 4 21.38 30.15 40.60
N TYR A 5 21.26 28.95 40.02
CA TYR A 5 20.25 28.68 38.99
C TYR A 5 19.01 28.14 39.72
N GLU A 6 17.90 28.80 39.51
CA GLU A 6 16.60 28.29 39.96
C GLU A 6 16.27 27.01 39.15
N THR A 7 16.00 25.92 39.84
CA THR A 7 15.57 24.67 39.24
C THR A 7 14.07 24.73 38.99
N ILE A 8 13.64 24.30 37.82
CA ILE A 8 12.23 24.19 37.42
C ILE A 8 11.92 22.78 37.03
N GLU A 9 10.64 22.38 37.11
CA GLU A 9 10.16 21.10 36.68
C GLU A 9 10.31 20.95 35.16
N VAL A 10 10.51 19.69 34.66
CA VAL A 10 10.79 19.41 33.27
C VAL A 10 9.63 19.86 32.35
N ASP A 11 8.38 19.63 32.74
CA ASP A 11 7.20 20.03 31.99
C ASP A 11 7.12 21.56 31.88
N THR A 12 7.42 22.27 32.98
CA THR A 12 7.47 23.75 32.96
C THR A 12 8.57 24.26 32.02
N ALA A 13 9.75 23.60 32.03
CA ALA A 13 10.83 23.96 31.10
C ALA A 13 10.43 23.75 29.63
N LEU A 14 9.76 22.64 29.33
CA LEU A 14 9.26 22.36 28.00
C LEU A 14 8.24 23.40 27.54
N ASP A 15 7.28 23.76 28.40
CA ASP A 15 6.28 24.79 28.11
C ASP A 15 6.94 26.14 27.81
N ILE A 16 7.92 26.55 28.58
CA ILE A 16 8.68 27.79 28.35
C ILE A 16 9.36 27.75 26.97
N VAL A 17 10.01 26.65 26.62
CA VAL A 17 10.66 26.49 25.32
C VAL A 17 9.63 26.58 24.19
N MET A 18 8.52 25.82 24.29
CA MET A 18 7.49 25.79 23.28
C MET A 18 6.80 27.14 23.05
N GLN A 19 6.63 27.94 24.11
CA GLN A 19 6.12 29.30 24.01
C GLN A 19 7.11 30.32 23.46
N SER A 20 8.41 30.01 23.54
CA SER A 20 9.49 30.92 23.12
C SER A 20 9.91 30.72 21.68
N VAL A 21 9.46 29.64 20.99
CA VAL A 21 9.82 29.34 19.61
C VAL A 21 8.64 29.57 18.68
N THR A 22 8.93 29.98 17.47
CA THR A 22 7.94 30.11 16.40
C THR A 22 8.37 29.22 15.24
N PRO A 23 7.46 28.42 14.64
CA PRO A 23 7.77 27.65 13.45
C PRO A 23 8.31 28.53 12.31
N LEU A 24 9.28 28.03 11.57
CA LEU A 24 9.77 28.69 10.37
C LEU A 24 8.68 28.74 9.29
N ALA A 25 8.75 29.76 8.41
CA ALA A 25 7.84 29.82 7.29
C ALA A 25 8.06 28.64 6.33
N PRO A 26 6.98 28.01 5.81
CA PRO A 26 7.07 26.94 4.84
C PRO A 26 7.81 27.38 3.57
N GLN A 27 8.60 26.48 3.00
CA GLN A 27 9.33 26.71 1.74
C GLN A 27 9.09 25.54 0.79
N THR A 28 8.92 25.85 -0.49
CA THR A 28 8.90 24.86 -1.55
C THR A 28 10.32 24.54 -1.98
N VAL A 29 10.71 23.28 -1.88
CA VAL A 29 12.02 22.76 -2.28
C VAL A 29 11.84 21.58 -3.22
N SER A 30 12.88 21.24 -4.00
CA SER A 30 12.85 20.01 -4.79
C SER A 30 12.87 18.78 -3.88
N THR A 31 12.28 17.67 -4.32
CA THR A 31 12.26 16.41 -3.55
C THR A 31 13.67 15.96 -3.16
N PHE A 32 14.68 16.16 -4.04
CA PHE A 32 16.07 15.80 -3.75
C PHE A 32 16.72 16.69 -2.69
N ALA A 33 16.23 17.91 -2.50
CA ALA A 33 16.72 18.83 -1.48
C ALA A 33 15.91 18.74 -0.16
N ALA A 34 14.89 17.91 -0.12
CA ALA A 34 13.98 17.76 1.04
C ALA A 34 14.48 16.77 2.10
N LEU A 35 15.62 16.09 1.86
CA LEU A 35 16.20 15.16 2.84
C LEU A 35 16.46 15.91 4.15
N ASP A 36 16.09 15.30 5.26
CA ASP A 36 16.22 15.83 6.63
C ASP A 36 15.39 17.10 6.94
N LEU A 37 14.49 17.50 6.05
CA LEU A 37 13.54 18.59 6.32
C LEU A 37 12.22 18.03 6.90
N VAL A 38 11.52 18.89 7.63
CA VAL A 38 10.20 18.59 8.19
C VAL A 38 9.12 19.02 7.21
N LEU A 39 8.14 18.14 6.93
CA LEU A 39 6.98 18.49 6.13
C LEU A 39 6.17 19.60 6.80
N ALA A 40 5.81 20.61 6.04
CA ALA A 40 4.98 21.73 6.50
C ALA A 40 3.48 21.47 6.34
N GLU A 41 3.12 20.47 5.55
CA GLU A 41 1.73 20.05 5.31
C GLU A 41 1.66 18.54 5.08
N ASP A 42 0.49 17.95 5.29
CA ASP A 42 0.25 16.55 5.00
C ASP A 42 0.31 16.29 3.49
N VAL A 43 0.95 15.19 3.12
CA VAL A 43 1.03 14.74 1.72
C VAL A 43 0.07 13.59 1.51
N PHE A 44 -0.89 13.79 0.62
CA PHE A 44 -1.88 12.77 0.27
C PHE A 44 -1.61 12.21 -1.13
N ALA A 45 -1.81 10.90 -1.28
CA ALA A 45 -1.81 10.28 -2.60
C ALA A 45 -2.99 10.84 -3.41
N LYS A 46 -2.74 11.18 -4.67
CA LYS A 46 -3.78 11.69 -5.59
C LYS A 46 -4.55 10.57 -6.29
N GLU A 47 -3.99 9.39 -6.31
CA GLU A 47 -4.50 8.21 -7.00
C GLU A 47 -4.22 6.97 -6.14
N ASP A 48 -5.02 5.94 -6.32
CA ASP A 48 -4.75 4.63 -5.72
C ASP A 48 -3.47 4.04 -6.33
N LEU A 49 -2.66 3.36 -5.51
CA LEU A 49 -1.46 2.68 -5.97
C LEU A 49 -1.42 1.25 -5.41
N PRO A 50 -1.63 0.26 -6.24
CA PRO A 50 -1.88 0.28 -7.70
C PRO A 50 -3.25 0.87 -8.07
N PRO A 51 -3.41 1.44 -9.31
CA PRO A 51 -4.64 2.12 -9.74
C PRO A 51 -5.77 1.15 -10.14
N PHE A 52 -5.58 -0.15 -9.92
CA PHE A 52 -6.54 -1.21 -10.20
C PHE A 52 -6.36 -2.37 -9.22
N PRO A 53 -7.39 -3.20 -8.97
CA PRO A 53 -7.25 -4.43 -8.22
C PRO A 53 -6.24 -5.37 -8.87
N CYS A 54 -5.18 -5.75 -8.14
CA CYS A 54 -4.15 -6.65 -8.61
C CYS A 54 -3.84 -7.75 -7.61
N SER A 55 -3.26 -8.85 -8.10
CA SER A 55 -2.85 -9.94 -7.24
C SER A 55 -1.60 -9.59 -6.44
N SER A 56 -1.62 -9.90 -5.15
CA SER A 56 -0.45 -9.84 -4.27
C SER A 56 0.30 -11.18 -4.19
N LYS A 57 -0.15 -12.21 -4.91
CA LYS A 57 0.38 -13.57 -4.87
C LYS A 57 0.32 -14.21 -6.26
N ASP A 58 1.19 -15.19 -6.47
CA ASP A 58 1.07 -16.12 -7.59
C ASP A 58 0.02 -17.18 -7.26
N GLY A 59 -0.85 -17.49 -8.22
CA GLY A 59 -1.94 -18.42 -7.99
C GLY A 59 -2.99 -18.46 -9.08
N PHE A 60 -4.22 -18.61 -8.65
CA PHE A 60 -5.38 -18.72 -9.55
C PHE A 60 -6.47 -17.71 -9.14
N ALA A 61 -6.83 -16.85 -10.07
CA ALA A 61 -7.95 -15.93 -9.93
C ALA A 61 -9.26 -16.71 -10.02
N VAL A 62 -10.14 -16.51 -9.05
CA VAL A 62 -11.38 -17.28 -8.88
C VAL A 62 -12.53 -16.37 -8.43
N ILE A 63 -13.74 -16.90 -8.47
CA ILE A 63 -14.88 -16.37 -7.71
C ILE A 63 -14.83 -17.01 -6.32
N ALA A 64 -14.68 -16.22 -5.26
CA ALA A 64 -14.45 -16.72 -3.90
C ALA A 64 -15.60 -17.60 -3.37
N ASN A 65 -16.83 -17.23 -3.68
CA ASN A 65 -18.02 -17.98 -3.26
C ASN A 65 -18.38 -19.17 -4.18
N ASP A 66 -17.59 -19.43 -5.22
CA ASP A 66 -17.78 -20.59 -6.08
C ASP A 66 -17.31 -21.85 -5.38
N THR A 67 -18.21 -22.81 -5.21
CA THR A 67 -17.93 -24.12 -4.57
C THR A 67 -17.50 -25.20 -5.56
N SER A 68 -17.36 -24.86 -6.83
CA SER A 68 -16.94 -25.81 -7.87
C SER A 68 -15.52 -26.34 -7.61
N ASN A 69 -15.37 -27.66 -7.68
CA ASN A 69 -14.09 -28.34 -7.58
C ASN A 69 -14.14 -29.66 -8.39
N PRO A 70 -13.27 -29.89 -9.38
CA PRO A 70 -12.22 -28.98 -9.84
C PRO A 70 -12.76 -27.79 -10.63
N ARG A 71 -11.95 -26.74 -10.79
CA ARG A 71 -12.21 -25.60 -11.68
C ARG A 71 -11.45 -25.74 -12.98
N ARG A 72 -12.06 -25.31 -14.07
CA ARG A 72 -11.43 -25.35 -15.40
C ARG A 72 -10.52 -24.12 -15.57
N LEU A 73 -9.25 -24.34 -15.86
CA LEU A 73 -8.30 -23.28 -16.22
C LEU A 73 -8.65 -22.71 -17.59
N ILE A 74 -8.86 -21.39 -17.69
CA ILE A 74 -9.27 -20.70 -18.93
C ILE A 74 -8.15 -19.88 -19.56
N GLY A 75 -7.02 -19.69 -18.89
CA GLY A 75 -5.89 -18.92 -19.40
C GLY A 75 -5.04 -18.36 -18.26
N GLU A 76 -4.17 -17.44 -18.64
CA GLU A 76 -3.23 -16.80 -17.74
C GLU A 76 -3.28 -15.27 -17.87
N GLN A 77 -3.22 -14.58 -16.70
CA GLN A 77 -3.14 -13.14 -16.58
C GLN A 77 -1.79 -12.80 -15.91
N THR A 78 -0.93 -12.13 -16.65
CA THR A 78 0.40 -11.74 -16.17
C THR A 78 0.51 -10.24 -15.93
N ALA A 79 1.49 -9.82 -15.11
CA ALA A 79 1.80 -8.41 -14.92
C ALA A 79 2.23 -7.76 -16.23
N GLY A 80 1.76 -6.52 -16.47
CA GLY A 80 2.08 -5.77 -17.69
C GLY A 80 1.30 -6.15 -18.95
N TYR A 81 0.40 -7.14 -18.87
CA TYR A 81 -0.47 -7.56 -19.97
C TYR A 81 -1.91 -7.74 -19.48
N ILE A 82 -2.87 -7.38 -20.29
CA ILE A 82 -4.30 -7.62 -20.04
C ILE A 82 -4.78 -8.70 -21.02
N ALA A 83 -5.07 -9.88 -20.49
CA ALA A 83 -5.60 -10.99 -21.26
C ALA A 83 -7.11 -10.77 -21.54
N ASP A 84 -7.55 -11.16 -22.72
CA ASP A 84 -8.98 -11.19 -23.06
C ASP A 84 -9.62 -12.46 -22.49
N LEU A 85 -9.86 -12.46 -21.18
CA LEU A 85 -10.49 -13.56 -20.47
C LEU A 85 -11.40 -13.05 -19.34
N ARG A 86 -12.41 -13.85 -19.01
CA ARG A 86 -13.35 -13.59 -17.91
C ARG A 86 -13.52 -14.84 -17.06
N VAL A 87 -13.38 -14.70 -15.76
CA VAL A 87 -13.62 -15.80 -14.81
C VAL A 87 -15.13 -15.92 -14.57
N GLU A 88 -15.65 -17.14 -14.70
CA GLU A 88 -17.03 -17.52 -14.45
C GLU A 88 -17.09 -18.67 -13.46
N LEU A 89 -18.28 -19.03 -12.97
CA LEU A 89 -18.46 -20.18 -12.08
C LEU A 89 -17.89 -21.45 -12.72
N GLY A 90 -17.17 -22.24 -11.94
CA GLY A 90 -16.48 -23.45 -12.39
C GLY A 90 -15.20 -23.19 -13.16
N THR A 91 -14.72 -21.95 -13.25
CA THR A 91 -13.48 -21.60 -13.95
C THR A 91 -12.48 -20.90 -13.04
N CYS A 92 -11.21 -20.88 -13.47
CA CYS A 92 -10.14 -20.09 -12.88
C CYS A 92 -9.17 -19.63 -13.95
N ALA A 93 -8.42 -18.58 -13.68
CA ALA A 93 -7.32 -18.12 -14.52
C ALA A 93 -6.04 -18.10 -13.71
N ARG A 94 -4.92 -18.60 -14.26
CA ARG A 94 -3.61 -18.41 -13.63
C ARG A 94 -3.30 -16.93 -13.54
N ILE A 95 -2.75 -16.51 -12.40
CA ILE A 95 -2.43 -15.09 -12.17
C ILE A 95 -1.08 -14.97 -11.47
N THR A 96 -0.28 -13.98 -11.90
CA THR A 96 1.01 -13.67 -11.26
C THR A 96 0.91 -12.43 -10.38
N THR A 97 1.81 -12.30 -9.43
CA THR A 97 1.94 -11.13 -8.57
C THR A 97 2.03 -9.84 -9.39
N GLY A 98 1.27 -8.83 -9.02
CA GLY A 98 1.19 -7.54 -9.73
C GLY A 98 0.30 -7.53 -10.96
N ALA A 99 -0.22 -8.68 -11.39
CA ALA A 99 -1.16 -8.75 -12.50
C ALA A 99 -2.55 -8.20 -12.10
N PRO A 100 -3.25 -7.49 -13.00
CA PRO A 100 -4.61 -7.06 -12.75
C PRO A 100 -5.55 -8.26 -12.57
N LEU A 101 -6.49 -8.13 -11.65
CA LEU A 101 -7.49 -9.17 -11.41
C LEU A 101 -8.42 -9.24 -12.64
N PRO A 102 -8.56 -10.42 -13.27
CA PRO A 102 -9.39 -10.54 -14.46
C PRO A 102 -10.88 -10.32 -14.14
N PRO A 103 -11.66 -9.78 -15.09
CA PRO A 103 -13.09 -9.62 -14.92
C PRO A 103 -13.78 -10.89 -14.43
N GLY A 104 -14.68 -10.72 -13.45
CA GLY A 104 -15.43 -11.80 -12.82
C GLY A 104 -14.76 -12.44 -11.61
N ALA A 105 -13.44 -12.35 -11.46
CA ALA A 105 -12.75 -12.81 -10.28
C ALA A 105 -12.84 -11.78 -9.14
N ASP A 106 -12.95 -12.26 -7.91
CA ASP A 106 -12.96 -11.46 -6.67
C ASP A 106 -11.99 -12.01 -5.60
N GLY A 107 -11.24 -13.06 -5.94
CA GLY A 107 -10.25 -13.66 -5.06
C GLY A 107 -9.10 -14.33 -5.81
N VAL A 108 -8.01 -14.60 -5.08
CA VAL A 108 -6.87 -15.36 -5.59
C VAL A 108 -6.54 -16.48 -4.60
N VAL A 109 -6.55 -17.72 -5.11
CA VAL A 109 -6.04 -18.89 -4.39
C VAL A 109 -4.57 -19.03 -4.73
N ARG A 110 -3.71 -19.09 -3.70
CA ARG A 110 -2.27 -19.25 -3.89
C ARG A 110 -1.96 -20.60 -4.55
N VAL A 111 -0.93 -20.63 -5.40
CA VAL A 111 -0.53 -21.88 -6.08
C VAL A 111 -0.22 -23.01 -5.09
N GLU A 112 0.38 -22.70 -3.94
CA GLU A 112 0.72 -23.68 -2.90
C GLU A 112 -0.50 -24.33 -2.22
N HIS A 113 -1.69 -23.77 -2.43
CA HIS A 113 -2.95 -24.29 -1.89
C HIS A 113 -3.81 -24.99 -2.96
N THR A 114 -3.18 -25.40 -4.06
CA THR A 114 -3.82 -26.08 -5.18
C THR A 114 -3.10 -27.37 -5.54
N ASP A 115 -3.73 -28.23 -6.32
CA ASP A 115 -3.13 -29.50 -6.79
C ASP A 115 -1.98 -29.28 -7.79
N ASN A 116 -1.71 -28.05 -8.19
CA ASN A 116 -0.64 -27.65 -9.12
C ASN A 116 0.50 -26.88 -8.42
N GLY A 117 0.53 -26.93 -7.09
CA GLY A 117 1.55 -26.33 -6.24
C GLY A 117 2.61 -27.32 -5.74
#